data_a8fca99ad070a02c9ac580ef92a7e048
#
_entry.id   a8fca99ad070a02c9ac580ef92a7e048
#
_cell.length_a   1.000
_cell.length_b   1.000
_cell.length_c   1.000
_cell.angle_alpha   90.00
_cell.angle_beta   90.00
_cell.angle_gamma   90.00
#
_symmetry.space_group_name_H-M   'P 1'
#
loop_
_entity.id
_entity.type
_entity.pdbx_description
1 polymer ?
#
loop_
_entity_poly.entity_id
_entity_poly.type
_entity_poly.pdbx_seq_one_letter_code
_entity_poly.pdbx_strand_id
1 'polypeptide(L)'
;MSTWLDAVKWSADGLVPAIAQDAASGKVLTLAWTNREALARTAETGEAHYWSRSRRSLWRKGESSGHVQRVREIRLDCDNDAILLAVEQVGGIACHTGRERCFYRRLDGGQWTTVDPVLKDPEAIYGRE
;
A
#
# COMPACT_ATOMS: atom_id res chain seq x y z
N MET A 1 7.33 27.36 -0.53
CA MET A 1 8.37 26.75 -1.35
C MET A 1 7.79 25.61 -2.16
N SER A 2 8.07 25.60 -3.45
CA SER A 2 7.62 24.55 -4.33
C SER A 2 8.28 23.24 -3.94
N THR A 3 7.51 22.17 -3.96
CA THR A 3 8.01 20.84 -3.67
C THR A 3 7.54 19.89 -4.75
N TRP A 4 8.14 18.71 -4.79
CA TRP A 4 7.70 17.65 -5.67
C TRP A 4 6.25 17.22 -5.38
N LEU A 5 5.77 17.48 -4.17
CA LEU A 5 4.37 17.21 -3.80
C LEU A 5 3.39 18.09 -4.56
N ASP A 6 3.81 19.29 -4.97
CA ASP A 6 2.95 20.21 -5.69
C ASP A 6 2.62 19.74 -7.11
N ALA A 7 3.40 18.81 -7.66
CA ALA A 7 3.13 18.24 -8.96
C ALA A 7 1.98 17.24 -8.95
N VAL A 8 1.62 16.71 -7.78
CA VAL A 8 0.57 15.70 -7.66
C VAL A 8 -0.79 16.38 -7.76
N LYS A 9 -1.66 15.80 -8.59
CA LYS A 9 -3.05 16.31 -8.73
C LYS A 9 -3.93 15.65 -7.69
N TRP A 10 -3.90 16.18 -6.48
CA TRP A 10 -4.75 15.71 -5.40
C TRP A 10 -6.21 15.88 -5.76
N SER A 11 -7.06 14.92 -5.40
CA SER A 11 -8.50 15.04 -5.62
C SER A 11 -9.10 16.16 -4.75
N ALA A 12 -10.39 16.40 -4.90
CA ALA A 12 -11.10 17.37 -4.05
C ALA A 12 -10.96 17.02 -2.57
N ASP A 13 -10.82 15.74 -2.25
CA ASP A 13 -10.62 15.26 -0.89
C ASP A 13 -9.15 15.25 -0.47
N GLY A 14 -8.25 15.68 -1.34
CA GLY A 14 -6.83 15.71 -1.07
C GLY A 14 -6.15 14.35 -1.17
N LEU A 15 -6.72 13.41 -1.92
CA LEU A 15 -6.23 12.03 -2.01
C LEU A 15 -5.86 11.64 -3.43
N VAL A 16 -4.95 10.68 -3.55
CA VAL A 16 -4.73 9.91 -4.78
C VAL A 16 -4.49 8.46 -4.39
N PRO A 17 -4.74 7.51 -5.29
CA PRO A 17 -4.41 6.12 -5.01
C PRO A 17 -2.90 5.90 -5.01
N ALA A 18 -2.46 5.00 -4.16
CA ALA A 18 -1.06 4.59 -4.09
C ALA A 18 -1.01 3.07 -4.23
N ILE A 19 -0.27 2.59 -5.22
CA ILE A 19 -0.12 1.17 -5.49
C ILE A 19 1.23 0.75 -4.96
N ALA A 20 1.28 -0.31 -4.14
CA ALA A 20 2.52 -0.89 -3.69
C ALA A 20 2.82 -2.13 -4.52
N GLN A 21 4.01 -2.16 -5.11
CA GLN A 21 4.48 -3.24 -5.97
C GLN A 21 5.78 -3.78 -5.39
N ASP A 22 5.91 -5.10 -5.33
CA ASP A 22 7.14 -5.70 -4.84
C ASP A 22 8.29 -5.39 -5.78
N ALA A 23 9.36 -4.80 -5.24
CA ALA A 23 10.48 -4.32 -6.04
C ALA A 23 11.25 -5.47 -6.71
N ALA A 24 11.27 -6.64 -6.10
CA ALA A 24 12.01 -7.79 -6.62
C ALA A 24 11.20 -8.60 -7.63
N SER A 25 9.95 -8.93 -7.30
CA SER A 25 9.14 -9.82 -8.15
C SER A 25 8.28 -9.08 -9.16
N GLY A 26 7.99 -7.80 -8.93
CA GLY A 26 7.06 -7.03 -9.75
C GLY A 26 5.60 -7.28 -9.41
N LYS A 27 5.30 -8.09 -8.41
CA LYS A 27 3.91 -8.37 -8.04
C LYS A 27 3.27 -7.13 -7.44
N VAL A 28 2.03 -6.84 -7.84
CA VAL A 28 1.25 -5.78 -7.22
C VAL A 28 0.70 -6.32 -5.90
N LEU A 29 1.03 -5.62 -4.82
CA LEU A 29 0.71 -6.09 -3.48
C LEU A 29 -0.59 -5.52 -2.95
N THR A 30 -0.77 -4.20 -3.08
CA THR A 30 -1.95 -3.54 -2.53
C THR A 30 -2.20 -2.22 -3.23
N LEU A 31 -3.43 -1.73 -3.11
CA LEU A 31 -3.78 -0.35 -3.44
C LEU A 31 -4.36 0.29 -2.18
N ALA A 32 -3.86 1.47 -1.86
CA ALA A 32 -4.32 2.24 -0.72
C ALA A 32 -4.47 3.69 -1.15
N TRP A 33 -4.82 4.56 -0.23
CA TRP A 33 -4.95 6.00 -0.48
C TRP A 33 -3.84 6.73 0.23
N THR A 34 -3.38 7.82 -0.39
CA THR A 34 -2.37 8.67 0.22
C THR A 34 -2.80 10.12 0.09
N ASN A 35 -2.32 10.94 1.00
CA ASN A 35 -2.50 12.38 0.93
C ASN A 35 -1.11 13.04 1.00
N ARG A 36 -1.09 14.36 0.96
CA ARG A 36 0.18 15.10 0.95
C ARG A 36 1.07 14.74 2.14
N GLU A 37 0.50 14.66 3.34
CA GLU A 37 1.26 14.32 4.54
C GLU A 37 1.77 12.88 4.50
N ALA A 38 0.91 11.93 4.12
CA ALA A 38 1.31 10.53 4.05
C ALA A 38 2.43 10.31 3.04
N LEU A 39 2.32 10.94 1.88
CA LEU A 39 3.35 10.80 0.85
C LEU A 39 4.66 11.47 1.26
N ALA A 40 4.58 12.63 1.90
CA ALA A 40 5.77 13.31 2.43
C ALA A 40 6.49 12.43 3.47
N ARG A 41 5.74 11.81 4.37
CA ARG A 41 6.32 10.92 5.38
C ARG A 41 6.92 9.66 4.75
N THR A 42 6.28 9.15 3.72
CA THR A 42 6.82 8.00 2.98
C THR A 42 8.20 8.32 2.41
N ALA A 43 8.34 9.46 1.76
CA ALA A 43 9.62 9.87 1.18
C ALA A 43 10.67 10.15 2.27
N GLU A 44 10.25 10.74 3.37
CA GLU A 44 11.15 11.13 4.46
C GLU A 44 11.67 9.93 5.23
N THR A 45 10.79 8.98 5.54
CA THR A 45 11.15 7.83 6.38
C THR A 45 11.64 6.62 5.60
N GLY A 46 11.30 6.54 4.30
CA GLY A 46 11.59 5.34 3.51
C GLY A 46 10.63 4.19 3.79
N GLU A 47 9.57 4.43 4.56
CA GLU A 47 8.56 3.43 4.86
C GLU A 47 7.19 3.93 4.41
N ALA A 48 6.37 3.02 3.84
CA ALA A 48 5.09 3.43 3.28
C ALA A 48 4.11 3.89 4.35
N HIS A 49 3.59 5.09 4.16
CA HIS A 49 2.51 5.68 4.95
C HIS A 49 1.33 5.92 4.02
N TYR A 50 0.15 5.69 4.54
CA TYR A 50 -1.10 5.83 3.78
C TYR A 50 -2.11 6.62 4.57
N TRP A 51 -3.22 6.96 3.92
CA TRP A 51 -4.36 7.62 4.54
C TRP A 51 -5.53 6.65 4.57
N SER A 52 -6.07 6.40 5.75
CA SER A 52 -7.28 5.59 5.89
C SER A 52 -8.50 6.48 5.70
N ARG A 53 -9.28 6.22 4.64
CA ARG A 53 -10.50 7.00 4.38
C ARG A 53 -11.57 6.74 5.42
N SER A 54 -11.69 5.49 5.87
CA SER A 54 -12.73 5.12 6.84
C SER A 54 -12.43 5.65 8.23
N ARG A 55 -11.16 5.60 8.65
CA ARG A 55 -10.76 6.09 9.98
C ARG A 55 -10.35 7.56 9.96
N ARG A 56 -10.22 8.15 8.77
CA ARG A 56 -9.79 9.54 8.57
C ARG A 56 -8.50 9.83 9.32
N SER A 57 -7.52 8.95 9.15
CA SER A 57 -6.24 9.06 9.85
C SER A 57 -5.09 8.56 9.00
N LEU A 58 -3.92 9.10 9.29
CA LEU A 58 -2.64 8.65 8.76
C LEU A 58 -2.27 7.32 9.40
N TRP A 59 -1.69 6.41 8.65
CA TRP A 59 -1.18 5.17 9.22
C TRP A 59 0.06 4.69 8.46
N ARG A 60 0.98 4.08 9.20
CA ARG A 60 2.17 3.47 8.62
C ARG A 60 1.89 1.99 8.38
N LYS A 61 2.16 1.54 7.17
CA LYS A 61 1.96 0.13 6.82
C LYS A 61 2.82 -0.74 7.74
N GLY A 62 2.18 -1.70 8.41
CA GLY A 62 2.86 -2.60 9.31
C GLY A 62 3.03 -2.10 10.73
N GLU A 63 2.37 -0.99 11.10
CA GLU A 63 2.53 -0.44 12.46
C GLU A 63 2.04 -1.40 13.54
N SER A 64 1.06 -2.25 13.24
CA SER A 64 0.56 -3.27 14.18
C SER A 64 1.21 -4.63 13.94
N SER A 65 1.36 -5.02 12.67
CA SER A 65 1.81 -6.36 12.32
C SER A 65 3.34 -6.50 12.24
N GLY A 66 4.05 -5.41 12.09
CA GLY A 66 5.48 -5.43 11.80
C GLY A 66 5.79 -5.64 10.32
N HIS A 67 4.79 -5.87 9.48
CA HIS A 67 4.97 -6.09 8.04
C HIS A 67 5.04 -4.76 7.30
N VAL A 68 6.09 -3.99 7.60
CA VAL A 68 6.29 -2.66 7.00
C VAL A 68 6.66 -2.81 5.53
N GLN A 69 6.50 -1.74 4.78
CA GLN A 69 6.92 -1.66 3.39
C GLN A 69 8.06 -0.66 3.29
N ARG A 70 9.25 -1.14 2.96
CA ARG A 70 10.41 -0.29 2.76
C ARG A 70 10.41 0.18 1.32
N VAL A 71 10.33 1.49 1.13
CA VAL A 71 10.18 2.08 -0.20
C VAL A 71 11.54 2.22 -0.87
N ARG A 72 11.64 1.64 -2.07
CA ARG A 72 12.84 1.72 -2.91
C ARG A 72 12.72 2.83 -3.94
N GLU A 73 11.50 3.08 -4.41
CA GLU A 73 11.27 4.02 -5.50
C GLU A 73 9.84 4.53 -5.41
N ILE A 74 9.66 5.82 -5.71
CA ILE A 74 8.34 6.45 -5.76
C ILE A 74 8.17 7.00 -7.17
N ARG A 75 7.08 6.62 -7.85
CA ARG A 75 6.77 7.11 -9.19
C ARG A 75 5.42 7.78 -9.22
N LEU A 76 5.31 8.81 -10.05
CA LEU A 76 4.08 9.51 -10.35
C LEU A 76 3.64 9.11 -11.75
N ASP A 77 2.35 8.87 -11.95
CA ASP A 77 1.89 8.45 -13.27
C ASP A 77 1.81 9.63 -14.26
N CYS A 78 1.44 9.34 -15.51
CA CYS A 78 1.57 10.31 -16.61
C CYS A 78 0.65 11.51 -16.48
N ASP A 79 -0.49 11.39 -15.80
CA ASP A 79 -1.39 12.51 -15.56
C ASP A 79 -1.39 12.99 -14.11
N ASN A 80 -0.40 12.53 -13.34
CA ASN A 80 -0.06 13.05 -12.02
C ASN A 80 -1.10 12.78 -10.94
N ASP A 81 -1.92 11.76 -11.09
CA ASP A 81 -3.00 11.47 -10.15
C ASP A 81 -2.95 10.09 -9.51
N ALA A 82 -1.83 9.38 -9.64
CA ALA A 82 -1.62 8.08 -8.99
C ALA A 82 -0.14 7.90 -8.65
N ILE A 83 0.12 7.24 -7.54
CA ILE A 83 1.48 6.99 -7.04
C ILE A 83 1.76 5.48 -7.13
N LEU A 84 2.96 5.14 -7.56
CA LEU A 84 3.47 3.77 -7.52
C LEU A 84 4.66 3.72 -6.57
N LEU A 85 4.58 2.85 -5.58
CA LEU A 85 5.66 2.61 -4.63
C LEU A 85 6.27 1.25 -4.94
N ALA A 86 7.55 1.23 -5.30
CA ALA A 86 8.30 -0.02 -5.38
C ALA A 86 8.84 -0.31 -3.99
N VAL A 87 8.45 -1.43 -3.41
CA VAL A 87 8.71 -1.69 -1.99
C VAL A 87 9.34 -3.06 -1.76
N GLU A 88 10.01 -3.17 -0.62
CA GLU A 88 10.36 -4.44 -0.02
C GLU A 88 9.34 -4.71 1.08
N GLN A 89 8.51 -5.75 0.90
CA GLN A 89 7.48 -6.11 1.86
C GLN A 89 8.10 -6.96 2.96
N VAL A 90 8.30 -6.40 4.13
CA VAL A 90 8.86 -7.12 5.26
C VAL A 90 7.87 -8.22 5.68
N GLY A 91 8.37 -9.42 5.87
CA GLY A 91 7.54 -10.58 6.22
C GLY A 91 6.83 -11.23 5.04
N GLY A 92 6.89 -10.61 3.85
CA GLY A 92 6.28 -11.19 2.65
C GLY A 92 4.76 -11.20 2.64
N ILE A 93 4.11 -10.46 3.54
CA ILE A 93 2.65 -10.46 3.68
C ILE A 93 2.18 -9.01 3.68
N ALA A 94 1.48 -8.59 2.61
CA ALA A 94 0.94 -7.25 2.50
C ALA A 94 -0.51 -7.16 2.99
N CYS A 95 -1.27 -8.24 2.87
CA CYS A 95 -2.71 -8.24 3.15
C CYS A 95 -3.00 -8.62 4.60
N HIS A 96 -3.99 -7.93 5.21
CA HIS A 96 -4.41 -8.25 6.58
C HIS A 96 -5.03 -9.64 6.71
N THR A 97 -5.38 -10.28 5.59
CA THR A 97 -5.87 -11.66 5.60
C THR A 97 -4.75 -12.69 5.77
N GLY A 98 -3.49 -12.23 5.85
CA GLY A 98 -2.33 -13.12 5.95
C GLY A 98 -1.81 -13.59 4.60
N ARG A 99 -2.23 -12.96 3.51
CA ARG A 99 -1.79 -13.30 2.15
C ARG A 99 -0.70 -12.35 1.68
N GLU A 100 0.06 -12.79 0.70
CA GLU A 100 1.16 -12.01 0.14
C GLU A 100 0.67 -10.67 -0.43
N ARG A 101 -0.48 -10.69 -1.10
CA ARG A 101 -1.05 -9.50 -1.76
C ARG A 101 -2.54 -9.43 -1.53
N CYS A 102 -3.09 -8.22 -1.67
CA CYS A 102 -4.51 -7.98 -1.47
C CYS A 102 -5.36 -8.48 -2.65
N PHE A 103 -4.74 -8.67 -3.81
CA PHE A 103 -5.44 -9.09 -5.04
C PHE A 103 -5.38 -10.61 -5.18
N TYR A 104 -6.00 -11.33 -4.26
CA TYR A 104 -5.89 -12.78 -4.17
C TYR A 104 -7.06 -13.55 -4.80
N ARG A 105 -8.01 -12.85 -5.38
CA ARG A 105 -9.13 -13.48 -6.08
C ARG A 105 -9.06 -13.15 -7.57
N ARG A 106 -9.34 -14.15 -8.39
CA ARG A 106 -9.31 -14.04 -9.85
C ARG A 106 -10.68 -14.34 -10.39
N LEU A 107 -11.08 -13.65 -11.44
CA LEU A 107 -12.34 -13.92 -12.11
C LEU A 107 -12.17 -15.16 -13.00
N ASP A 108 -12.92 -16.22 -12.70
CA ASP A 108 -12.94 -17.46 -13.45
C ASP A 108 -14.39 -17.84 -13.77
N GLY A 109 -14.76 -17.84 -15.05
CA GLY A 109 -16.10 -18.24 -15.45
C GLY A 109 -17.22 -17.45 -14.79
N GLY A 110 -17.01 -16.17 -14.58
CA GLY A 110 -18.00 -15.29 -13.95
C GLY A 110 -18.03 -15.34 -12.43
N GLN A 111 -17.07 -16.03 -11.82
CA GLN A 111 -16.99 -16.14 -10.36
C GLN A 111 -15.62 -15.73 -9.85
N TRP A 112 -15.59 -15.10 -8.68
CA TRP A 112 -14.35 -14.73 -8.02
C TRP A 112 -13.80 -15.94 -7.27
N THR A 113 -12.62 -16.39 -7.68
CA THR A 113 -11.99 -17.60 -7.14
C THR A 113 -10.72 -17.20 -6.39
N THR A 114 -10.56 -17.68 -5.16
CA THR A 114 -9.35 -17.45 -4.38
C THR A 114 -8.21 -18.26 -4.97
N VAL A 115 -7.12 -17.58 -5.36
CA VAL A 115 -5.97 -18.21 -6.02
C VAL A 115 -4.68 -18.11 -5.22
N ASP A 116 -4.63 -17.31 -4.16
CA ASP A 116 -3.45 -17.17 -3.32
C ASP A 116 -3.77 -17.68 -1.91
N PRO A 117 -2.87 -18.48 -1.31
CA PRO A 117 -3.11 -19.05 0.02
C PRO A 117 -2.86 -18.04 1.14
N VAL A 118 -3.43 -18.31 2.29
CA VAL A 118 -3.08 -17.62 3.53
C VAL A 118 -1.72 -18.15 3.97
N LEU A 119 -0.74 -17.27 4.06
CA LEU A 119 0.62 -17.64 4.45
C LEU A 119 0.80 -17.65 5.95
N LYS A 120 0.03 -16.83 6.66
CA LYS A 120 0.06 -16.76 8.11
C LYS A 120 -1.32 -16.40 8.62
N ASP A 121 -1.79 -17.13 9.63
CA ASP A 121 -3.10 -16.89 10.22
C ASP A 121 -3.19 -15.44 10.70
N PRO A 122 -4.24 -14.70 10.32
CA PRO A 122 -4.42 -13.33 10.81
C PRO A 122 -4.44 -13.22 12.33
N GLU A 123 -4.97 -14.23 13.03
CA GLU A 123 -4.92 -14.24 14.49
C GLU A 123 -3.50 -14.27 15.02
N ALA A 124 -2.59 -14.95 14.34
CA ALA A 124 -1.19 -15.00 14.73
C ALA A 124 -0.51 -13.64 14.52
N ILE A 125 -1.04 -12.83 13.60
CA ILE A 125 -0.49 -11.49 13.30
C ILE A 125 -1.08 -10.44 14.24
N TYR A 126 -2.39 -10.46 14.45
CA TYR A 126 -3.11 -9.36 15.11
C TYR A 126 -3.81 -9.77 16.40
N GLY A 127 -4.06 -11.05 16.60
CA GLY A 127 -4.99 -11.53 17.64
C GLY A 127 -4.53 -11.37 19.07
N ARG A 128 -3.31 -10.88 19.29
CA ARG A 128 -2.78 -10.67 20.65
C ARG A 128 -2.91 -9.25 21.15
N GLU A 129 -3.48 -8.41 20.33
CA GLU A 129 -3.56 -6.97 20.64
C GLU A 129 -4.71 -6.60 21.52
#